data_6b591be3fda5a4dbc6a288dc7ee8da24
#
_entry.id   6b591be3fda5a4dbc6a288dc7ee8da24
#
_cell.length_a   1.000
_cell.length_b   1.000
_cell.length_c   1.000
_cell.angle_alpha   90.00
_cell.angle_beta   90.00
_cell.angle_gamma   90.00
#
_symmetry.space_group_name_H-M   'P 1'
#
loop_
_entity.id
_entity.type
_entity.pdbx_description
1 polymer ?
#
loop_
_entity_poly.entity_id
_entity_poly.type
_entity_poly.pdbx_seq_one_letter_code
_entity_poly.pdbx_strand_id
1 'polypeptide(L)'
;KSDVTVLLITFFLTVIFDLTVAIGVGLLLACILFMRRVMETTEISVIKNEIKVQDESGIHSYDEGLTIPKGVEVYEINGPYFFGVATQFEELMDEFRDKSKVRIIRMRKVPFIDSTGIHNLANLCEMSSKRKITVVLSGVNPKVHSALQKANFYNILGEKNICPDINVALARANELLKETSNE
;
A
#
# COMPACT_ATOMS: atom_id res chain seq x y z
N LYS A 1 -13.67 -13.70 19.29
CA LYS A 1 -15.06 -13.30 19.66
C LYS A 1 -15.96 -13.27 18.42
N SER A 2 -15.54 -12.76 17.28
CA SER A 2 -16.36 -12.71 16.06
C SER A 2 -16.75 -14.10 15.53
N ASP A 3 -15.84 -15.07 15.58
CA ASP A 3 -16.10 -16.44 15.11
C ASP A 3 -17.19 -17.13 15.93
N VAL A 4 -17.23 -16.86 17.25
CA VAL A 4 -18.30 -17.35 18.16
C VAL A 4 -19.65 -16.73 17.80
N THR A 5 -19.66 -15.46 17.40
CA THR A 5 -20.90 -14.79 16.96
C THR A 5 -21.46 -15.43 15.69
N VAL A 6 -20.61 -15.77 14.71
CA VAL A 6 -21.05 -16.49 13.50
C VAL A 6 -21.62 -17.85 13.85
N LEU A 7 -20.94 -18.59 14.73
CA LEU A 7 -21.39 -19.91 15.17
C LEU A 7 -22.78 -19.83 15.85
N LEU A 8 -22.99 -18.87 16.74
CA LEU A 8 -24.29 -18.69 17.40
C LEU A 8 -25.40 -18.31 16.40
N ILE A 9 -25.10 -17.37 15.48
CA ILE A 9 -26.06 -16.95 14.46
C ILE A 9 -26.43 -18.13 13.56
N THR A 10 -25.47 -18.87 13.05
CA THR A 10 -25.74 -20.05 12.22
C THR A 10 -26.49 -21.13 12.96
N PHE A 11 -26.19 -21.37 14.24
CA PHE A 11 -26.92 -22.31 15.07
C PHE A 11 -28.40 -21.92 15.22
N PHE A 12 -28.71 -20.67 15.59
CA PHE A 12 -30.08 -20.20 15.72
C PHE A 12 -30.84 -20.22 14.38
N LEU A 13 -30.17 -19.84 13.27
CA LEU A 13 -30.77 -19.94 11.94
C LEU A 13 -31.11 -21.39 11.56
N THR A 14 -30.27 -22.35 11.91
CA THR A 14 -30.53 -23.77 11.63
C THR A 14 -31.74 -24.29 12.41
N VAL A 15 -31.95 -23.79 13.62
CA VAL A 15 -33.09 -24.22 14.46
C VAL A 15 -34.42 -23.57 14.05
N ILE A 16 -34.38 -22.30 13.60
CA ILE A 16 -35.58 -21.49 13.32
C ILE A 16 -36.03 -21.63 11.87
N PHE A 17 -35.08 -21.71 10.92
CA PHE A 17 -35.39 -21.73 9.49
C PHE A 17 -35.09 -23.12 8.89
N ASP A 18 -34.02 -23.20 8.12
CA ASP A 18 -33.59 -24.42 7.43
C ASP A 18 -32.06 -24.43 7.37
N LEU A 19 -31.49 -25.63 7.31
CA LEU A 19 -30.06 -25.87 7.20
C LEU A 19 -29.45 -25.15 6.00
N THR A 20 -30.15 -25.13 4.87
CA THR A 20 -29.69 -24.48 3.64
C THR A 20 -29.50 -22.95 3.82
N VAL A 21 -30.49 -22.31 4.45
CA VAL A 21 -30.44 -20.88 4.75
C VAL A 21 -29.32 -20.58 5.76
N ALA A 22 -29.19 -21.41 6.79
CA ALA A 22 -28.15 -21.24 7.81
C ALA A 22 -26.73 -21.34 7.21
N ILE A 23 -26.49 -22.29 6.31
CA ILE A 23 -25.19 -22.44 5.60
C ILE A 23 -24.92 -21.21 4.74
N GLY A 24 -25.90 -20.74 3.95
CA GLY A 24 -25.75 -19.55 3.09
C GLY A 24 -25.38 -18.30 3.87
N VAL A 25 -26.14 -18.01 4.94
CA VAL A 25 -25.90 -16.84 5.80
C VAL A 25 -24.57 -16.99 6.55
N GLY A 26 -24.28 -18.18 7.08
CA GLY A 26 -23.03 -18.45 7.78
C GLY A 26 -21.80 -18.25 6.91
N LEU A 27 -21.84 -18.75 5.67
CA LEU A 27 -20.78 -18.57 4.68
C LEU A 27 -20.59 -17.08 4.34
N LEU A 28 -21.67 -16.36 4.10
CA LEU A 28 -21.61 -14.93 3.80
C LEU A 28 -20.98 -14.12 4.96
N LEU A 29 -21.40 -14.38 6.19
CA LEU A 29 -20.83 -13.75 7.38
C LEU A 29 -19.35 -14.11 7.56
N ALA A 30 -18.99 -15.37 7.35
CA ALA A 30 -17.59 -15.82 7.43
C ALA A 30 -16.73 -15.12 6.38
N CYS A 31 -17.20 -14.94 5.14
CA CYS A 31 -16.51 -14.19 4.09
C CYS A 31 -16.31 -12.72 4.47
N ILE A 32 -17.35 -12.06 5.00
CA ILE A 32 -17.26 -10.65 5.43
C ILE A 32 -16.23 -10.50 6.56
N LEU A 33 -16.27 -11.37 7.57
CA LEU A 33 -15.31 -11.33 8.67
C LEU A 33 -13.88 -11.66 8.23
N PHE A 34 -13.73 -12.58 7.28
CA PHE A 34 -12.43 -12.88 6.68
C PHE A 34 -11.87 -11.66 5.95
N MET A 35 -12.68 -10.99 5.11
CA MET A 35 -12.24 -9.76 4.43
C MET A 35 -11.83 -8.68 5.42
N ARG A 36 -12.62 -8.46 6.48
CA ARG A 36 -12.27 -7.52 7.55
C ARG A 36 -10.94 -7.87 8.22
N ARG A 37 -10.73 -9.13 8.55
CA ARG A 37 -9.47 -9.60 9.17
C ARG A 37 -8.26 -9.36 8.26
N VAL A 38 -8.41 -9.60 6.96
CA VAL A 38 -7.34 -9.33 5.97
C VAL A 38 -7.04 -7.84 5.87
N MET A 39 -8.07 -6.97 5.94
CA MET A 39 -7.86 -5.51 5.97
C MET A 39 -7.08 -5.06 7.23
N GLU A 40 -7.39 -5.63 8.38
CA GLU A 40 -6.73 -5.32 9.65
C GLU A 40 -5.26 -5.79 9.71
N THR A 41 -4.82 -6.69 8.81
CA THR A 41 -3.42 -7.15 8.74
C THR A 41 -2.52 -6.27 7.88
N THR A 42 -3.07 -5.32 7.14
CA THR A 42 -2.28 -4.41 6.33
C THR A 42 -1.99 -3.14 7.13
N GLU A 43 -0.72 -2.85 7.32
CA GLU A 43 -0.25 -1.63 8.00
C GLU A 43 0.44 -0.71 7.01
N ILE A 44 0.14 0.59 7.12
CA ILE A 44 0.88 1.62 6.41
C ILE A 44 1.73 2.36 7.44
N SER A 45 3.03 2.33 7.25
CA SER A 45 3.97 3.02 8.13
C SER A 45 4.65 4.18 7.39
N VAL A 46 4.76 5.32 8.09
CA VAL A 46 5.49 6.50 7.61
C VAL A 46 6.89 6.47 8.17
N ILE A 47 7.89 6.46 7.31
CA ILE A 47 9.30 6.45 7.71
C ILE A 47 9.82 7.89 7.62
N LYS A 48 10.10 8.52 8.78
CA LYS A 48 10.41 9.96 8.83
C LYS A 48 11.90 10.30 8.71
N ASN A 49 12.81 9.50 9.24
CA ASN A 49 14.22 9.90 9.34
C ASN A 49 15.22 8.91 8.75
N GLU A 50 15.09 7.63 9.06
CA GLU A 50 16.02 6.58 8.64
C GLU A 50 15.28 5.31 8.24
N ILE A 51 15.70 4.71 7.16
CA ILE A 51 15.19 3.41 6.73
C ILE A 51 16.14 2.35 7.27
N LYS A 52 15.68 1.56 8.23
CA LYS A 52 16.39 0.35 8.64
C LYS A 52 16.19 -0.70 7.57
N VAL A 53 17.23 -1.02 6.84
CA VAL A 53 17.22 -2.10 5.85
C VAL A 53 17.37 -3.42 6.60
N GLN A 54 16.28 -3.99 7.08
CA GLN A 54 16.27 -5.39 7.50
C GLN A 54 16.09 -6.26 6.27
N ASP A 55 17.16 -6.90 5.85
CA ASP A 55 17.12 -7.93 4.82
C ASP A 55 16.67 -9.25 5.44
N GLU A 56 15.52 -9.77 5.02
CA GLU A 56 15.03 -11.09 5.42
C GLU A 56 15.86 -12.25 4.81
N SER A 57 16.85 -11.96 3.97
CA SER A 57 17.72 -12.95 3.35
C SER A 57 18.92 -13.38 4.20
N GLY A 58 19.06 -12.91 5.45
CA GLY A 58 20.02 -13.46 6.43
C GLY A 58 21.51 -13.36 6.08
N ILE A 59 21.88 -12.73 4.97
CA ILE A 59 23.24 -12.60 4.49
C ILE A 59 23.46 -11.13 4.12
N HIS A 60 24.15 -10.39 4.96
CA HIS A 60 24.51 -8.99 4.91
C HIS A 60 23.48 -7.99 5.50
N SER A 61 23.55 -7.84 6.82
CA SER A 61 23.14 -6.61 7.48
C SER A 61 24.17 -5.52 7.15
N TYR A 62 23.94 -4.74 6.11
CA TYR A 62 24.54 -3.42 6.03
C TYR A 62 23.69 -2.50 6.90
N ASP A 63 24.21 -2.19 8.05
CA ASP A 63 23.67 -1.27 9.06
C ASP A 63 23.92 0.20 8.63
N GLU A 64 23.79 0.49 7.34
CA GLU A 64 23.81 1.85 6.83
C GLU A 64 22.37 2.34 6.82
N GLY A 65 22.00 3.05 7.87
CA GLY A 65 20.75 3.79 7.94
C GLY A 65 20.65 4.73 6.73
N LEU A 66 19.79 4.39 5.76
CA LEU A 66 19.56 5.22 4.58
C LEU A 66 18.89 6.52 5.04
N THR A 67 19.62 7.62 4.92
CA THR A 67 19.11 8.95 5.29
C THR A 67 18.11 9.45 4.24
N ILE A 68 16.92 9.82 4.68
CA ILE A 68 15.89 10.40 3.82
C ILE A 68 16.21 11.88 3.61
N PRO A 69 16.34 12.36 2.35
CA PRO A 69 16.59 13.76 2.06
C PRO A 69 15.44 14.67 2.52
N LYS A 70 15.76 15.91 2.90
CA LYS A 70 14.72 16.91 3.22
C LYS A 70 13.84 17.16 1.99
N GLY A 71 12.52 17.11 2.18
CA GLY A 71 11.54 17.24 1.10
C GLY A 71 11.12 15.91 0.46
N VAL A 72 11.61 14.78 0.98
CA VAL A 72 11.16 13.44 0.61
C VAL A 72 10.39 12.82 1.75
N GLU A 73 9.25 12.21 1.47
CA GLU A 73 8.49 11.37 2.40
C GLU A 73 8.53 9.92 1.92
N VAL A 74 8.68 8.98 2.82
CA VAL A 74 8.68 7.55 2.51
C VAL A 74 7.56 6.86 3.27
N TYR A 75 6.69 6.21 2.52
CA TYR A 75 5.59 5.38 3.03
C TYR A 75 5.88 3.92 2.72
N GLU A 76 5.80 3.04 3.70
CA GLU A 76 5.91 1.60 3.49
C GLU A 76 4.54 0.95 3.67
N ILE A 77 4.11 0.18 2.67
CA ILE A 77 2.88 -0.60 2.70
C ILE A 77 3.25 -2.04 3.05
N ASN A 78 2.75 -2.52 4.19
CA ASN A 78 2.96 -3.87 4.69
C ASN A 78 1.67 -4.68 4.54
N GLY A 79 1.57 -5.48 3.50
CA GLY A 79 0.41 -6.32 3.22
C GLY A 79 -0.23 -6.06 1.85
N PRO A 80 -1.34 -6.76 1.55
CA PRO A 80 -2.01 -6.62 0.26
C PRO A 80 -2.65 -5.25 0.08
N TYR A 81 -2.45 -4.62 -1.10
CA TYR A 81 -2.99 -3.30 -1.39
C TYR A 81 -4.29 -3.41 -2.19
N PHE A 82 -5.43 -3.23 -1.51
CA PHE A 82 -6.76 -3.33 -2.06
C PHE A 82 -7.71 -2.28 -1.43
N PHE A 83 -8.99 -2.27 -1.82
CA PHE A 83 -9.94 -1.19 -1.55
C PHE A 83 -9.95 -0.64 -0.11
N GLY A 84 -9.86 -1.49 0.91
CA GLY A 84 -9.92 -1.07 2.33
C GLY A 84 -8.67 -0.35 2.84
N VAL A 85 -7.51 -0.61 2.24
CA VAL A 85 -6.22 -0.03 2.63
C VAL A 85 -5.99 1.32 1.95
N ALA A 86 -6.49 1.46 0.74
CA ALA A 86 -6.31 2.68 -0.04
C ALA A 86 -6.94 3.91 0.62
N THR A 87 -8.11 3.76 1.24
CA THR A 87 -8.77 4.84 2.00
C THR A 87 -7.95 5.27 3.22
N GLN A 88 -7.39 4.32 3.97
CA GLN A 88 -6.51 4.62 5.10
C GLN A 88 -5.25 5.36 4.65
N PHE A 89 -4.75 5.04 3.46
CA PHE A 89 -3.57 5.72 2.90
C PHE A 89 -3.88 7.17 2.54
N GLU A 90 -5.04 7.45 1.98
CA GLU A 90 -5.50 8.82 1.68
C GLU A 90 -5.65 9.65 2.96
N GLU A 91 -6.26 9.10 4.01
CA GLU A 91 -6.42 9.77 5.31
C GLU A 91 -5.07 10.12 5.94
N LEU A 92 -4.12 9.17 5.95
CA LEU A 92 -2.75 9.41 6.45
C LEU A 92 -2.04 10.52 5.68
N MET A 93 -2.25 10.60 4.36
CA MET A 93 -1.61 11.61 3.52
C MET A 93 -2.20 13.01 3.68
N ASP A 94 -3.46 13.12 4.09
CA ASP A 94 -4.07 14.42 4.42
C ASP A 94 -3.61 14.93 5.80
N GLU A 95 -3.27 14.04 6.72
CA GLU A 95 -2.73 14.42 8.03
C GLU A 95 -1.31 14.99 7.94
N PHE A 96 -0.49 14.48 6.99
CA PHE A 96 0.88 14.94 6.75
C PHE A 96 0.92 16.04 5.67
N ARG A 97 0.27 17.16 5.95
CA ARG A 97 0.01 18.28 5.02
C ARG A 97 1.22 19.11 4.61
N ASP A 98 2.48 18.80 4.98
CA ASP A 98 3.53 19.80 4.83
C ASP A 98 4.81 19.38 4.11
N LYS A 99 5.13 20.13 3.06
CA LYS A 99 6.49 20.43 2.53
C LYS A 99 7.23 19.37 1.76
N SER A 100 6.67 18.18 1.49
CA SER A 100 7.35 17.23 0.62
C SER A 100 7.17 17.59 -0.85
N LYS A 101 8.25 17.47 -1.63
CA LYS A 101 8.24 17.60 -3.09
C LYS A 101 8.20 16.23 -3.77
N VAL A 102 8.69 15.22 -3.08
CA VAL A 102 8.74 13.84 -3.57
C VAL A 102 8.17 12.89 -2.51
N ARG A 103 7.40 11.93 -2.97
CA ARG A 103 6.76 10.91 -2.14
C ARG A 103 7.12 9.52 -2.65
N ILE A 104 7.86 8.77 -1.86
CA ILE A 104 8.25 7.39 -2.18
C ILE A 104 7.25 6.44 -1.51
N ILE A 105 6.62 5.58 -2.32
CA ILE A 105 5.74 4.51 -1.84
C ILE A 105 6.48 3.19 -1.98
N ARG A 106 6.85 2.59 -0.86
CA ARG A 106 7.58 1.34 -0.79
C ARG A 106 6.61 0.16 -0.79
N MET A 107 6.66 -0.64 -1.86
CA MET A 107 5.72 -1.75 -2.12
C MET A 107 6.38 -3.14 -1.98
N ARG A 108 7.58 -3.23 -1.40
CA ARG A 108 8.33 -4.48 -1.27
C ARG A 108 7.51 -5.59 -0.59
N LYS A 109 6.73 -5.22 0.43
CA LYS A 109 5.90 -6.15 1.21
C LYS A 109 4.46 -6.27 0.71
N VAL A 110 4.15 -5.72 -0.46
CA VAL A 110 2.83 -5.83 -1.09
C VAL A 110 2.79 -7.09 -1.94
N PRO A 111 2.10 -8.17 -1.53
CA PRO A 111 2.08 -9.43 -2.27
C PRO A 111 1.25 -9.37 -3.54
N PHE A 112 0.19 -8.55 -3.55
CA PHE A 112 -0.67 -8.31 -4.70
C PHE A 112 -1.42 -6.98 -4.57
N ILE A 113 -1.91 -6.48 -5.71
CA ILE A 113 -2.76 -5.30 -5.84
C ILE A 113 -3.96 -5.66 -6.72
N ASP A 114 -5.16 -5.24 -6.35
CA ASP A 114 -6.38 -5.40 -7.14
C ASP A 114 -6.66 -4.16 -8.01
N SER A 115 -7.69 -4.24 -8.86
CA SER A 115 -8.08 -3.12 -9.74
C SER A 115 -8.49 -1.87 -8.97
N THR A 116 -9.12 -2.02 -7.80
CA THR A 116 -9.50 -0.90 -6.95
C THR A 116 -8.26 -0.26 -6.31
N GLY A 117 -7.31 -1.07 -5.85
CA GLY A 117 -6.02 -0.59 -5.37
C GLY A 117 -5.25 0.19 -6.44
N ILE A 118 -5.22 -0.30 -7.69
CA ILE A 118 -4.59 0.40 -8.81
C ILE A 118 -5.29 1.74 -9.08
N HIS A 119 -6.62 1.77 -9.09
CA HIS A 119 -7.39 2.99 -9.29
C HIS A 119 -7.10 4.03 -8.21
N ASN A 120 -7.09 3.62 -6.96
CA ASN A 120 -6.78 4.51 -5.83
C ASN A 120 -5.33 4.99 -5.86
N LEU A 121 -4.39 4.12 -6.25
CA LEU A 121 -3.00 4.53 -6.46
C LEU A 121 -2.88 5.58 -7.58
N ALA A 122 -3.67 5.45 -8.66
CA ALA A 122 -3.72 6.44 -9.72
C ALA A 122 -4.29 7.78 -9.24
N ASN A 123 -5.40 7.75 -8.49
CA ASN A 123 -5.99 8.94 -7.88
C ASN A 123 -4.98 9.65 -6.95
N LEU A 124 -4.25 8.88 -6.16
CA LEU A 124 -3.19 9.38 -5.29
C LEU A 124 -2.09 10.09 -6.08
N CYS A 125 -1.64 9.52 -7.20
CA CYS A 125 -0.67 10.15 -8.08
C CYS A 125 -1.20 11.47 -8.65
N GLU A 126 -2.46 11.49 -9.09
CA GLU A 126 -3.12 12.68 -9.61
C GLU A 126 -3.25 13.78 -8.55
N MET A 127 -3.73 13.43 -7.35
CA MET A 127 -3.84 14.36 -6.22
C MET A 127 -2.46 14.92 -5.80
N SER A 128 -1.44 14.07 -5.77
CA SER A 128 -0.06 14.48 -5.48
C SER A 128 0.46 15.44 -6.54
N SER A 129 0.23 15.16 -7.81
CA SER A 129 0.62 16.01 -8.93
C SER A 129 -0.04 17.41 -8.86
N LYS A 130 -1.33 17.49 -8.52
CA LYS A 130 -2.04 18.76 -8.28
C LYS A 130 -1.40 19.59 -7.16
N ARG A 131 -0.76 18.94 -6.20
CA ARG A 131 -0.01 19.56 -5.08
C ARG A 131 1.48 19.78 -5.43
N LYS A 132 1.91 19.53 -6.66
CA LYS A 132 3.30 19.57 -7.12
C LYS A 132 4.21 18.59 -6.37
N ILE A 133 3.68 17.45 -5.99
CA ILE A 133 4.41 16.35 -5.34
C ILE A 133 4.56 15.23 -6.35
N THR A 134 5.80 14.82 -6.64
CA THR A 134 6.07 13.68 -7.52
C THR A 134 6.06 12.38 -6.71
N VAL A 135 5.30 11.39 -7.20
CA VAL A 135 5.25 10.05 -6.59
C VAL A 135 6.29 9.15 -7.25
N VAL A 136 6.97 8.34 -6.44
CA VAL A 136 7.93 7.31 -6.87
C VAL A 136 7.56 6.00 -6.21
N LEU A 137 7.43 4.92 -6.97
CA LEU A 137 7.23 3.56 -6.43
C LEU A 137 8.57 2.87 -6.24
N SER A 138 8.72 2.13 -5.15
CA SER A 138 9.94 1.41 -4.82
C SER A 138 9.65 -0.05 -4.45
N GLY A 139 10.46 -0.98 -4.95
CA GLY A 139 10.41 -2.38 -4.57
C GLY A 139 9.16 -3.11 -5.07
N VAL A 140 8.69 -2.79 -6.27
CA VAL A 140 7.51 -3.43 -6.87
C VAL A 140 7.85 -4.86 -7.28
N ASN A 141 7.18 -5.86 -6.70
CA ASN A 141 7.39 -7.26 -7.04
C ASN A 141 6.81 -7.62 -8.43
N PRO A 142 7.23 -8.75 -9.07
CA PRO A 142 6.80 -9.10 -10.42
C PRO A 142 5.28 -9.24 -10.61
N LYS A 143 4.54 -9.66 -9.57
CA LYS A 143 3.07 -9.80 -9.65
C LYS A 143 2.40 -8.43 -9.69
N VAL A 144 2.81 -7.52 -8.80
CA VAL A 144 2.31 -6.14 -8.76
C VAL A 144 2.72 -5.40 -10.03
N HIS A 145 3.97 -5.57 -10.49
CA HIS A 145 4.48 -5.02 -11.74
C HIS A 145 3.59 -5.41 -12.93
N SER A 146 3.27 -6.73 -13.08
CA SER A 146 2.39 -7.21 -14.15
C SER A 146 0.98 -6.61 -14.06
N ALA A 147 0.43 -6.44 -12.86
CA ALA A 147 -0.89 -5.82 -12.65
C ALA A 147 -0.88 -4.33 -13.05
N LEU A 148 0.13 -3.58 -12.64
CA LEU A 148 0.32 -2.17 -12.99
C LEU A 148 0.50 -1.99 -14.51
N GLN A 149 1.28 -2.88 -15.15
CA GLN A 149 1.51 -2.85 -16.59
C GLN A 149 0.21 -3.09 -17.38
N LYS A 150 -0.57 -4.10 -16.99
CA LYS A 150 -1.88 -4.40 -17.61
C LYS A 150 -2.88 -3.24 -17.49
N ALA A 151 -2.78 -2.47 -16.41
CA ALA A 151 -3.62 -1.29 -16.17
C ALA A 151 -3.07 0.00 -16.81
N ASN A 152 -2.00 -0.08 -17.61
CA ASN A 152 -1.33 1.08 -18.22
C ASN A 152 -0.88 2.14 -17.19
N PHE A 153 -0.63 1.74 -15.96
CA PHE A 153 -0.26 2.64 -14.86
C PHE A 153 1.06 3.38 -15.12
N TYR A 154 1.93 2.81 -15.91
CA TYR A 154 3.21 3.42 -16.33
C TYR A 154 3.04 4.75 -17.08
N ASN A 155 1.92 4.90 -17.81
CA ASN A 155 1.60 6.16 -18.49
C ASN A 155 1.22 7.29 -17.51
N ILE A 156 0.73 6.94 -16.32
CA ILE A 156 0.33 7.90 -15.28
C ILE A 156 1.56 8.35 -14.48
N LEU A 157 2.39 7.42 -14.07
CA LEU A 157 3.50 7.70 -13.16
C LEU A 157 4.83 7.99 -13.89
N GLY A 158 5.02 7.44 -15.09
CA GLY A 158 6.27 7.42 -15.83
C GLY A 158 7.20 6.28 -15.41
N GLU A 159 7.84 5.63 -16.38
CA GLU A 159 8.73 4.48 -16.12
C GLU A 159 9.87 4.79 -15.14
N LYS A 160 10.46 6.00 -15.24
CA LYS A 160 11.57 6.43 -14.37
C LYS A 160 11.21 6.51 -12.90
N ASN A 161 9.93 6.61 -12.58
CA ASN A 161 9.43 6.74 -11.22
C ASN A 161 9.00 5.39 -10.61
N ILE A 162 9.27 4.27 -11.30
CA ILE A 162 9.05 2.92 -10.79
C ILE A 162 10.42 2.27 -10.61
N CYS A 163 10.88 2.21 -9.37
CA CYS A 163 12.23 1.81 -9.01
C CYS A 163 12.27 0.39 -8.45
N PRO A 164 13.30 -0.41 -8.76
CA PRO A 164 13.42 -1.78 -8.30
C PRO A 164 13.64 -1.87 -6.79
N ASP A 165 14.30 -0.89 -6.19
CA ASP A 165 14.61 -0.85 -4.77
C ASP A 165 14.62 0.58 -4.21
N ILE A 166 14.82 0.70 -2.90
CA ILE A 166 14.77 1.98 -2.19
C ILE A 166 15.97 2.87 -2.51
N ASN A 167 17.15 2.31 -2.84
CA ASN A 167 18.33 3.09 -3.14
C ASN A 167 18.14 3.84 -4.46
N VAL A 168 17.65 3.13 -5.48
CA VAL A 168 17.32 3.73 -6.79
C VAL A 168 16.20 4.77 -6.64
N ALA A 169 15.19 4.50 -5.80
CA ALA A 169 14.11 5.45 -5.54
C ALA A 169 14.60 6.72 -4.83
N LEU A 170 15.52 6.61 -3.87
CA LEU A 170 16.13 7.77 -3.21
C LEU A 170 17.03 8.55 -4.16
N ALA A 171 17.78 7.87 -5.03
CA ALA A 171 18.56 8.54 -6.07
C ALA A 171 17.64 9.34 -7.02
N ARG A 172 16.55 8.72 -7.48
CA ARG A 172 15.54 9.39 -8.30
C ARG A 172 14.89 10.57 -7.58
N ALA A 173 14.58 10.44 -6.31
CA ALA A 173 14.04 11.53 -5.50
C ALA A 173 15.01 12.73 -5.41
N ASN A 174 16.31 12.46 -5.27
CA ASN A 174 17.33 13.51 -5.26
C ASN A 174 17.43 14.24 -6.62
N GLU A 175 17.29 13.54 -7.75
CA GLU A 175 17.22 14.16 -9.07
C GLU A 175 16.02 15.10 -9.17
N LEU A 176 14.83 14.62 -8.79
CA LEU A 176 13.58 15.40 -8.82
C LEU A 176 13.66 16.66 -7.94
N LEU A 177 14.29 16.56 -6.76
CA LEU A 177 14.49 17.72 -5.89
C LEU A 177 15.40 18.78 -6.53
N LYS A 178 16.44 18.37 -7.28
CA LYS A 178 17.31 19.30 -8.02
C LYS A 178 16.58 19.94 -9.18
N GLU A 179 15.80 19.19 -9.94
CA GLU A 179 14.96 19.70 -11.05
C GLU A 179 14.00 20.80 -10.54
N THR A 180 13.34 20.55 -9.39
CA THR A 180 12.38 21.51 -8.77
C THR A 180 13.06 22.73 -8.12
N SER A 181 14.36 22.68 -7.85
CA SER A 181 15.10 23.82 -7.25
C SER A 181 15.64 24.78 -8.31
N ASN A 182 15.62 24.39 -9.57
CA ASN A 182 16.09 25.17 -10.73
C ASN A 182 14.94 25.87 -11.48
N GLU A 183 13.69 25.63 -11.07
CA GLU A 183 12.49 26.35 -11.52
C GLU A 183 12.08 27.41 -10.49
#